data_2a419728fb5d7d4a0846660587fd31bb
#
_entry.id   2a419728fb5d7d4a0846660587fd31bb
#
_cell.length_a   1.000
_cell.length_b   1.000
_cell.length_c   1.000
_cell.angle_alpha   90.00
_cell.angle_beta   90.00
_cell.angle_gamma   90.00
#
_symmetry.space_group_name_H-M   'P 1'
#
loop_
_entity.id
_entity.type
_entity.pdbx_description
1 polymer ?
#
loop_
_entity_poly.entity_id
_entity_poly.type
_entity_poly.pdbx_seq_one_letter_code
_entity_poly.pdbx_strand_id
1 'polypeptide(L)'
;MLFGIGCANSTRGLEAELRLKQASSHYNLGNDYLHQDRVALALREFQLAESFDPKSPRIQHALGNAYLMRRKPVEAEQHYLRTLEIDPTYHEARLNLSILYTQLNRYEESLIHTSILADDATFPGPWRALANKGLAEYRLGQIEEARRSLELGFEYRDDYWPTLLYLGILEVEEGRRLEGLSLFRQVLDQEPGLEVQAQANYRIGEIYVALGKRERAIRYLKTAVVQTPGGPWGVKSEEYLNLLR
;
A
#
# COMPACT_ATOMS: atom_id res chain seq x y z
N MET A 1 -59.06 -7.02 19.52
CA MET A 1 -57.72 -7.61 19.66
C MET A 1 -56.78 -6.94 18.64
N LEU A 2 -56.18 -5.78 18.96
CA LEU A 2 -55.25 -5.03 18.04
C LEU A 2 -54.17 -4.25 18.80
N PHE A 3 -53.70 -4.76 19.95
CA PHE A 3 -52.68 -4.05 20.76
C PHE A 3 -51.31 -4.75 20.82
N GLY A 4 -51.06 -5.84 20.07
CA GLY A 4 -49.82 -6.62 20.17
C GLY A 4 -48.72 -6.32 19.17
N ILE A 5 -48.97 -5.62 18.05
CA ILE A 5 -48.02 -5.49 16.95
C ILE A 5 -47.10 -4.24 17.11
N GLY A 6 -47.58 -3.20 17.80
CA GLY A 6 -46.82 -1.95 17.94
C GLY A 6 -45.60 -2.04 18.89
N CYS A 7 -45.71 -2.78 19.97
CA CYS A 7 -44.62 -2.92 20.97
C CYS A 7 -43.46 -3.80 20.49
N ALA A 8 -43.74 -4.86 19.72
CA ALA A 8 -42.70 -5.77 19.20
C ALA A 8 -41.80 -5.12 18.13
N ASN A 9 -42.33 -4.18 17.33
CA ASN A 9 -41.52 -3.41 16.37
C ASN A 9 -40.66 -2.34 17.05
N SER A 10 -41.15 -1.73 18.13
CA SER A 10 -40.39 -0.74 18.90
C SER A 10 -39.21 -1.37 19.64
N THR A 11 -39.40 -2.56 20.26
CA THR A 11 -38.31 -3.24 20.94
C THR A 11 -37.23 -3.77 20.02
N ARG A 12 -37.60 -4.32 18.86
CA ARG A 12 -36.62 -4.75 17.84
C ARG A 12 -35.79 -3.57 17.28
N GLY A 13 -36.41 -2.42 17.09
CA GLY A 13 -35.70 -1.20 16.66
C GLY A 13 -34.68 -0.74 17.70
N LEU A 14 -35.06 -0.73 18.98
CA LEU A 14 -34.17 -0.36 20.08
C LEU A 14 -33.00 -1.34 20.25
N GLU A 15 -33.26 -2.65 20.13
CA GLU A 15 -32.21 -3.69 20.16
C GLU A 15 -31.23 -3.54 19.01
N ALA A 16 -31.72 -3.26 17.80
CA ALA A 16 -30.85 -3.01 16.63
C ALA A 16 -29.98 -1.75 16.84
N GLU A 17 -30.55 -0.66 17.34
CA GLU A 17 -29.81 0.56 17.66
C GLU A 17 -28.74 0.33 18.73
N LEU A 18 -29.07 -0.45 19.78
CA LEU A 18 -28.10 -0.79 20.82
C LEU A 18 -26.94 -1.61 20.28
N ARG A 19 -27.23 -2.59 19.41
CA ARG A 19 -26.16 -3.37 18.70
C ARG A 19 -25.25 -2.48 17.88
N LEU A 20 -25.76 -1.54 17.10
CA LEU A 20 -24.96 -0.61 16.32
C LEU A 20 -24.10 0.30 17.21
N LYS A 21 -24.62 0.74 18.35
CA LYS A 21 -23.82 1.50 19.34
C LYS A 21 -22.69 0.64 19.93
N GLN A 22 -22.95 -0.62 20.25
CA GLN A 22 -21.90 -1.55 20.70
C GLN A 22 -20.85 -1.78 19.62
N ALA A 23 -21.26 -2.03 18.37
CA ALA A 23 -20.36 -2.16 17.25
C ALA A 23 -19.46 -0.94 17.10
N SER A 24 -20.05 0.26 17.15
CA SER A 24 -19.30 1.53 17.03
C SER A 24 -18.34 1.74 18.21
N SER A 25 -18.74 1.38 19.43
CA SER A 25 -17.88 1.50 20.61
C SER A 25 -16.64 0.61 20.50
N HIS A 26 -16.83 -0.67 20.14
CA HIS A 26 -15.72 -1.61 19.94
C HIS A 26 -14.84 -1.22 18.75
N TYR A 27 -15.42 -0.72 17.64
CA TYR A 27 -14.67 -0.21 16.52
C TYR A 27 -13.76 0.98 16.92
N ASN A 28 -14.27 1.94 17.68
CA ASN A 28 -13.48 3.08 18.14
C ASN A 28 -12.35 2.64 19.08
N LEU A 29 -12.66 1.75 20.03
CA LEU A 29 -11.65 1.19 20.95
C LEU A 29 -10.57 0.41 20.17
N GLY A 30 -10.94 -0.31 19.12
CA GLY A 30 -10.01 -0.99 18.24
C GLY A 30 -9.06 0.00 17.55
N ASN A 31 -9.56 1.13 17.06
CA ASN A 31 -8.72 2.19 16.48
C ASN A 31 -7.79 2.81 17.53
N ASP A 32 -8.27 3.06 18.74
CA ASP A 32 -7.43 3.57 19.84
C ASP A 32 -6.26 2.62 20.15
N TYR A 33 -6.51 1.32 20.12
CA TYR A 33 -5.44 0.33 20.27
C TYR A 33 -4.48 0.30 19.08
N LEU A 34 -4.94 0.54 17.84
CA LEU A 34 -4.02 0.68 16.69
C LEU A 34 -3.11 1.89 16.85
N HIS A 35 -3.64 3.03 17.30
CA HIS A 35 -2.82 4.22 17.56
C HIS A 35 -1.76 4.00 18.66
N GLN A 36 -1.98 3.04 19.55
CA GLN A 36 -1.02 2.62 20.58
C GLN A 36 -0.12 1.46 20.11
N ASP A 37 -0.13 1.08 18.84
CA ASP A 37 0.56 -0.09 18.27
C ASP A 37 0.19 -1.44 18.94
N ARG A 38 -0.96 -1.51 19.59
CA ARG A 38 -1.49 -2.71 20.28
C ARG A 38 -2.37 -3.54 19.37
N VAL A 39 -1.82 -3.98 18.24
CA VAL A 39 -2.56 -4.62 17.13
C VAL A 39 -3.38 -5.84 17.57
N ALA A 40 -2.89 -6.64 18.54
CA ALA A 40 -3.61 -7.81 19.02
C ALA A 40 -4.91 -7.45 19.75
N LEU A 41 -4.91 -6.36 20.51
CA LEU A 41 -6.10 -5.86 21.21
C LEU A 41 -7.05 -5.19 20.21
N ALA A 42 -6.52 -4.42 19.27
CA ALA A 42 -7.31 -3.84 18.20
C ALA A 42 -8.10 -4.91 17.43
N LEU A 43 -7.42 -5.98 17.03
CA LEU A 43 -8.05 -7.10 16.33
C LEU A 43 -9.20 -7.72 17.14
N ARG A 44 -9.01 -7.93 18.44
CA ARG A 44 -10.06 -8.44 19.33
C ARG A 44 -11.28 -7.52 19.36
N GLU A 45 -11.05 -6.22 19.49
CA GLU A 45 -12.14 -5.24 19.55
C GLU A 45 -12.86 -5.14 18.19
N PHE A 46 -12.16 -5.21 17.06
CA PHE A 46 -12.80 -5.25 15.75
C PHE A 46 -13.62 -6.53 15.54
N GLN A 47 -13.17 -7.68 16.03
CA GLN A 47 -13.96 -8.93 16.01
C GLN A 47 -15.22 -8.82 16.87
N LEU A 48 -15.14 -8.15 18.03
CA LEU A 48 -16.33 -7.85 18.84
C LEU A 48 -17.27 -6.90 18.08
N ALA A 49 -16.75 -5.85 17.45
CA ALA A 49 -17.54 -4.95 16.62
C ALA A 49 -18.25 -5.70 15.48
N GLU A 50 -17.54 -6.60 14.79
CA GLU A 50 -18.11 -7.45 13.74
C GLU A 50 -19.26 -8.34 14.25
N SER A 51 -19.15 -8.90 15.46
CA SER A 51 -20.21 -9.72 16.05
C SER A 51 -21.53 -8.95 16.25
N PHE A 52 -21.44 -7.64 16.43
CA PHE A 52 -22.60 -6.74 16.56
C PHE A 52 -23.10 -6.22 15.21
N ASP A 53 -22.18 -5.89 14.27
CA ASP A 53 -22.51 -5.41 12.93
C ASP A 53 -21.62 -6.06 11.87
N PRO A 54 -21.95 -7.29 11.41
CA PRO A 54 -21.15 -8.02 10.42
C PRO A 54 -21.25 -7.44 9.00
N LYS A 55 -22.17 -6.49 8.77
CA LYS A 55 -22.37 -5.83 7.46
C LYS A 55 -21.81 -4.41 7.41
N SER A 56 -21.02 -4.00 8.36
CA SER A 56 -20.34 -2.71 8.33
C SER A 56 -19.07 -2.78 7.46
N PRO A 57 -19.00 -2.08 6.33
CA PRO A 57 -17.79 -2.08 5.50
C PRO A 57 -16.59 -1.50 6.25
N ARG A 58 -16.82 -0.53 7.16
CA ARG A 58 -15.76 0.07 7.99
C ARG A 58 -15.12 -0.94 8.94
N ILE A 59 -15.91 -1.83 9.55
CA ILE A 59 -15.40 -2.85 10.46
C ILE A 59 -14.64 -3.91 9.67
N GLN A 60 -15.18 -4.35 8.54
CA GLN A 60 -14.49 -5.31 7.65
C GLN A 60 -13.16 -4.77 7.17
N HIS A 61 -13.10 -3.52 6.71
CA HIS A 61 -11.86 -2.86 6.30
C HIS A 61 -10.84 -2.77 7.47
N ALA A 62 -11.28 -2.40 8.68
CA ALA A 62 -10.42 -2.34 9.86
C ALA A 62 -9.85 -3.72 10.24
N LEU A 63 -10.65 -4.78 10.13
CA LEU A 63 -10.18 -6.16 10.31
C LEU A 63 -9.11 -6.52 9.27
N GLY A 64 -9.33 -6.19 7.99
CA GLY A 64 -8.34 -6.37 6.94
C GLY A 64 -7.00 -5.72 7.27
N ASN A 65 -7.03 -4.44 7.70
CA ASN A 65 -5.84 -3.71 8.11
C ASN A 65 -5.14 -4.37 9.33
N ALA A 66 -5.89 -4.75 10.35
CA ALA A 66 -5.34 -5.38 11.56
C ALA A 66 -4.72 -6.74 11.25
N TYR A 67 -5.32 -7.55 10.37
CA TYR A 67 -4.74 -8.80 9.91
C TYR A 67 -3.46 -8.59 9.11
N LEU A 68 -3.43 -7.59 8.22
CA LEU A 68 -2.22 -7.27 7.45
C LEU A 68 -1.06 -6.85 8.37
N MET A 69 -1.31 -6.02 9.37
CA MET A 69 -0.31 -5.64 10.39
C MET A 69 0.19 -6.86 11.19
N ARG A 70 -0.62 -7.90 11.33
CA ARG A 70 -0.23 -9.18 11.94
C ARG A 70 0.44 -10.15 10.97
N ARG A 71 0.77 -9.73 9.77
CA ARG A 71 1.35 -10.56 8.70
C ARG A 71 0.47 -11.76 8.31
N LYS A 72 -0.83 -11.55 8.29
CA LYS A 72 -1.84 -12.53 7.90
C LYS A 72 -2.54 -12.06 6.61
N PRO A 73 -1.86 -12.19 5.46
CA PRO A 73 -2.34 -11.63 4.19
C PRO A 73 -3.63 -12.32 3.67
N VAL A 74 -3.82 -13.60 3.95
CA VAL A 74 -5.00 -14.34 3.49
C VAL A 74 -6.25 -13.84 4.20
N GLU A 75 -6.20 -13.68 5.52
CA GLU A 75 -7.31 -13.14 6.30
C GLU A 75 -7.57 -11.66 5.93
N ALA A 76 -6.51 -10.88 5.68
CA ALA A 76 -6.65 -9.50 5.24
C ALA A 76 -7.38 -9.41 3.88
N GLU A 77 -7.00 -10.24 2.91
CA GLU A 77 -7.67 -10.34 1.60
C GLU A 77 -9.18 -10.61 1.75
N GLN A 78 -9.54 -11.61 2.56
CA GLN A 78 -10.95 -11.96 2.79
C GLN A 78 -11.77 -10.78 3.32
N HIS A 79 -11.23 -10.04 4.28
CA HIS A 79 -11.92 -8.89 4.86
C HIS A 79 -11.99 -7.69 3.90
N TYR A 80 -10.96 -7.43 3.08
CA TYR A 80 -11.04 -6.40 2.04
C TYR A 80 -12.05 -6.76 0.95
N LEU A 81 -12.08 -8.01 0.49
CA LEU A 81 -13.09 -8.49 -0.44
C LEU A 81 -14.49 -8.37 0.15
N ARG A 82 -14.65 -8.75 1.43
CA ARG A 82 -15.93 -8.59 2.12
C ARG A 82 -16.37 -7.13 2.23
N THR A 83 -15.42 -6.21 2.44
CA THR A 83 -15.71 -4.77 2.41
C THR A 83 -16.30 -4.37 1.06
N LEU A 84 -15.67 -4.80 -0.04
CA LEU A 84 -16.09 -4.47 -1.41
C LEU A 84 -17.38 -5.17 -1.85
N GLU A 85 -17.71 -6.33 -1.25
CA GLU A 85 -19.04 -6.96 -1.43
C GLU A 85 -20.15 -6.14 -0.78
N ILE A 86 -19.89 -5.55 0.39
CA ILE A 86 -20.87 -4.74 1.11
C ILE A 86 -20.99 -3.34 0.48
N ASP A 87 -19.85 -2.74 0.15
CA ASP A 87 -19.75 -1.41 -0.45
C ASP A 87 -18.72 -1.43 -1.60
N PRO A 88 -19.15 -1.61 -2.85
CA PRO A 88 -18.26 -1.60 -4.01
C PRO A 88 -17.53 -0.27 -4.24
N THR A 89 -17.96 0.82 -3.62
CA THR A 89 -17.36 2.14 -3.74
C THR A 89 -16.33 2.45 -2.64
N TYR A 90 -16.03 1.48 -1.78
CA TYR A 90 -15.08 1.69 -0.68
C TYR A 90 -13.64 1.75 -1.20
N HIS A 91 -13.20 2.95 -1.60
CA HIS A 91 -11.91 3.20 -2.27
C HIS A 91 -10.70 2.68 -1.47
N GLU A 92 -10.68 2.91 -0.15
CA GLU A 92 -9.53 2.52 0.68
C GLU A 92 -9.36 0.98 0.75
N ALA A 93 -10.46 0.23 0.80
CA ALA A 93 -10.37 -1.23 0.76
C ALA A 93 -9.85 -1.72 -0.59
N ARG A 94 -10.32 -1.12 -1.69
CA ARG A 94 -9.86 -1.44 -3.05
C ARG A 94 -8.38 -1.13 -3.23
N LEU A 95 -7.92 0.02 -2.73
CA LEU A 95 -6.51 0.39 -2.78
C LEU A 95 -5.66 -0.57 -1.93
N ASN A 96 -6.07 -0.85 -0.68
CA ASN A 96 -5.32 -1.74 0.20
C ASN A 96 -5.25 -3.17 -0.37
N LEU A 97 -6.32 -3.64 -1.00
CA LEU A 97 -6.34 -4.93 -1.69
C LEU A 97 -5.37 -4.96 -2.87
N SER A 98 -5.31 -3.90 -3.67
CA SER A 98 -4.35 -3.81 -4.78
C SER A 98 -2.89 -3.80 -4.31
N ILE A 99 -2.61 -3.10 -3.22
CA ILE A 99 -1.27 -3.09 -2.59
C ILE A 99 -0.92 -4.49 -2.06
N LEU A 100 -1.87 -5.15 -1.41
CA LEU A 100 -1.69 -6.52 -0.92
C LEU A 100 -1.36 -7.48 -2.07
N TYR A 101 -2.10 -7.42 -3.18
CA TYR A 101 -1.83 -8.24 -4.35
C TYR A 101 -0.44 -7.97 -4.94
N THR A 102 -0.02 -6.71 -5.00
CA THR A 102 1.34 -6.34 -5.43
C THR A 102 2.41 -6.95 -4.52
N GLN A 103 2.21 -6.91 -3.19
CA GLN A 103 3.12 -7.52 -2.21
C GLN A 103 3.20 -9.05 -2.33
N LEU A 104 2.12 -9.69 -2.78
CA LEU A 104 2.04 -11.12 -3.04
C LEU A 104 2.49 -11.50 -4.46
N ASN A 105 2.98 -10.57 -5.27
CA ASN A 105 3.33 -10.71 -6.69
C ASN A 105 2.15 -11.15 -7.58
N ARG A 106 0.92 -10.85 -7.17
CA ARG A 106 -0.33 -11.09 -7.91
C ARG A 106 -0.68 -9.83 -8.69
N TYR A 107 0.13 -9.52 -9.71
CA TYR A 107 0.09 -8.23 -10.39
C TYR A 107 -1.15 -8.05 -11.27
N GLU A 108 -1.68 -9.11 -11.87
CA GLU A 108 -2.90 -9.06 -12.66
C GLU A 108 -4.10 -8.66 -11.80
N GLU A 109 -4.21 -9.24 -10.61
CA GLU A 109 -5.30 -8.89 -9.67
C GLU A 109 -5.12 -7.47 -9.13
N SER A 110 -3.88 -7.05 -8.84
CA SER A 110 -3.59 -5.66 -8.49
C SER A 110 -4.05 -4.70 -9.59
N LEU A 111 -3.75 -5.02 -10.86
CA LEU A 111 -4.10 -4.20 -12.02
C LEU A 111 -5.61 -4.02 -12.18
N ILE A 112 -6.42 -5.06 -11.92
CA ILE A 112 -7.90 -4.96 -11.93
C ILE A 112 -8.36 -3.87 -10.96
N HIS A 113 -7.90 -3.91 -9.71
CA HIS A 113 -8.37 -2.98 -8.68
C HIS A 113 -7.82 -1.57 -8.86
N THR A 114 -6.56 -1.43 -9.30
CA THR A 114 -5.96 -0.11 -9.56
C THR A 114 -6.56 0.57 -10.77
N SER A 115 -6.92 -0.17 -11.82
CA SER A 115 -7.61 0.39 -12.99
C SER A 115 -8.98 0.96 -12.61
N ILE A 116 -9.77 0.23 -11.80
CA ILE A 116 -11.07 0.73 -11.32
C ILE A 116 -10.88 2.04 -10.55
N LEU A 117 -9.85 2.15 -9.70
CA LEU A 117 -9.57 3.38 -8.94
C LEU A 117 -9.05 4.51 -9.82
N ALA A 118 -8.23 4.20 -10.83
CA ALA A 118 -7.68 5.21 -11.73
C ALA A 118 -8.77 5.84 -12.62
N ASP A 119 -9.81 5.06 -12.96
CA ASP A 119 -10.93 5.52 -13.78
C ASP A 119 -12.04 6.19 -12.94
N ASP A 120 -11.97 6.12 -11.61
CA ASP A 120 -12.98 6.69 -10.70
C ASP A 120 -12.65 8.16 -10.37
N ALA A 121 -13.35 9.08 -10.99
CA ALA A 121 -13.20 10.53 -10.76
C ALA A 121 -13.53 10.96 -9.31
N THR A 122 -14.20 10.12 -8.52
CA THR A 122 -14.52 10.40 -7.12
C THR A 122 -13.42 9.97 -6.14
N PHE A 123 -12.45 9.20 -6.61
CA PHE A 123 -11.33 8.77 -5.77
C PHE A 123 -10.37 9.94 -5.47
N PRO A 124 -10.19 10.34 -4.21
CA PRO A 124 -9.46 11.56 -3.86
C PRO A 124 -7.94 11.43 -3.97
N GLY A 125 -7.42 10.28 -4.37
CA GLY A 125 -5.98 10.00 -4.42
C GLY A 125 -5.54 9.30 -5.72
N PRO A 126 -5.87 9.83 -6.92
CA PRO A 126 -5.61 9.13 -8.18
C PRO A 126 -4.12 8.77 -8.38
N TRP A 127 -3.18 9.60 -7.92
CA TRP A 127 -1.75 9.29 -7.95
C TRP A 127 -1.38 8.00 -7.22
N ARG A 128 -2.09 7.65 -6.14
CA ARG A 128 -1.87 6.40 -5.38
C ARG A 128 -2.25 5.18 -6.21
N ALA A 129 -3.40 5.23 -6.87
CA ALA A 129 -3.84 4.17 -7.77
C ALA A 129 -2.93 4.06 -8.99
N LEU A 130 -2.59 5.19 -9.60
CA LEU A 130 -1.75 5.25 -10.80
C LEU A 130 -0.32 4.75 -10.53
N ALA A 131 0.28 5.06 -9.38
CA ALA A 131 1.58 4.53 -9.00
C ALA A 131 1.55 3.00 -8.82
N ASN A 132 0.52 2.45 -8.14
CA ASN A 132 0.37 1.01 -7.98
C ASN A 132 0.02 0.32 -9.30
N LYS A 133 -0.78 0.97 -10.17
CA LYS A 133 -1.08 0.50 -11.52
C LYS A 133 0.19 0.41 -12.34
N GLY A 134 0.97 1.49 -12.42
CA GLY A 134 2.23 1.52 -13.14
C GLY A 134 3.24 0.50 -12.62
N LEU A 135 3.29 0.26 -11.30
CA LEU A 135 4.09 -0.83 -10.75
C LEU A 135 3.61 -2.20 -11.25
N ALA A 136 2.31 -2.48 -11.22
CA ALA A 136 1.77 -3.76 -11.68
C ALA A 136 2.03 -3.96 -13.18
N GLU A 137 1.79 -2.93 -14.00
CA GLU A 137 2.08 -2.93 -15.44
C GLU A 137 3.57 -3.19 -15.72
N TYR A 138 4.46 -2.49 -15.00
CA TYR A 138 5.91 -2.70 -15.10
C TYR A 138 6.30 -4.16 -14.79
N ARG A 139 5.75 -4.73 -13.72
CA ARG A 139 6.02 -6.12 -13.31
C ARG A 139 5.49 -7.15 -14.29
N LEU A 140 4.44 -6.82 -15.04
CA LEU A 140 3.87 -7.63 -16.11
C LEU A 140 4.61 -7.42 -17.46
N GLY A 141 5.61 -6.57 -17.51
CA GLY A 141 6.36 -6.25 -18.73
C GLY A 141 5.64 -5.31 -19.69
N GLN A 142 4.55 -4.68 -19.24
CA GLN A 142 3.76 -3.68 -19.99
C GLN A 142 4.40 -2.29 -19.82
N ILE A 143 5.58 -2.12 -20.42
CA ILE A 143 6.45 -0.96 -20.13
C ILE A 143 5.83 0.38 -20.54
N GLU A 144 5.20 0.42 -21.74
CA GLU A 144 4.56 1.64 -22.25
C GLU A 144 3.31 2.04 -21.43
N GLU A 145 2.54 1.06 -20.97
CA GLU A 145 1.40 1.26 -20.07
C GLU A 145 1.88 1.78 -18.73
N ALA A 146 2.90 1.13 -18.16
CA ALA A 146 3.52 1.54 -16.90
C ALA A 146 3.99 3.00 -16.95
N ARG A 147 4.67 3.38 -18.03
CA ARG A 147 5.11 4.77 -18.26
C ARG A 147 3.93 5.72 -18.24
N ARG A 148 2.90 5.47 -19.04
CA ARG A 148 1.70 6.33 -19.09
C ARG A 148 1.01 6.48 -17.73
N SER A 149 0.87 5.37 -17.01
CA SER A 149 0.26 5.39 -15.67
C SER A 149 1.09 6.20 -14.68
N LEU A 150 2.42 6.02 -14.68
CA LEU A 150 3.32 6.74 -13.79
C LEU A 150 3.44 8.23 -14.12
N GLU A 151 3.53 8.59 -15.40
CA GLU A 151 3.57 9.99 -15.85
C GLU A 151 2.27 10.71 -15.48
N LEU A 152 1.11 10.09 -15.69
CA LEU A 152 -0.15 10.64 -15.24
C LEU A 152 -0.21 10.77 -13.70
N GLY A 153 0.31 9.79 -12.97
CA GLY A 153 0.43 9.88 -11.50
C GLY A 153 1.32 11.03 -11.05
N PHE A 154 2.41 11.29 -11.78
CA PHE A 154 3.33 12.41 -11.55
C PHE A 154 2.66 13.77 -11.81
N GLU A 155 1.83 13.88 -12.86
CA GLU A 155 1.04 15.09 -13.12
C GLU A 155 0.08 15.45 -11.97
N TYR A 156 -0.52 14.43 -11.33
CA TYR A 156 -1.37 14.65 -10.15
C TYR A 156 -0.57 15.02 -8.90
N ARG A 157 0.61 14.40 -8.73
CA ARG A 157 1.46 14.62 -7.56
C ARG A 157 2.93 14.28 -7.87
N ASP A 158 3.72 15.31 -8.09
CA ASP A 158 5.11 15.23 -8.52
C ASP A 158 6.11 14.83 -7.43
N ASP A 159 5.70 14.91 -6.15
CA ASP A 159 6.52 14.53 -5.00
C ASP A 159 6.18 13.13 -4.44
N TYR A 160 5.33 12.35 -5.09
CA TYR A 160 4.95 11.03 -4.57
C TYR A 160 6.04 10.00 -4.86
N TRP A 161 6.79 9.62 -3.82
CA TRP A 161 7.98 8.76 -3.96
C TRP A 161 7.76 7.42 -4.71
N PRO A 162 6.59 6.72 -4.61
CA PRO A 162 6.39 5.51 -5.40
C PRO A 162 6.42 5.77 -6.91
N THR A 163 5.80 6.86 -7.36
CA THR A 163 5.83 7.28 -8.76
C THR A 163 7.25 7.61 -9.20
N LEU A 164 7.98 8.43 -8.41
CA LEU A 164 9.36 8.82 -8.68
C LEU A 164 10.30 7.61 -8.78
N LEU A 165 10.12 6.62 -7.89
CA LEU A 165 10.95 5.41 -7.86
C LEU A 165 10.80 4.61 -9.16
N TYR A 166 9.57 4.35 -9.61
CA TYR A 166 9.33 3.53 -10.79
C TYR A 166 9.60 4.28 -12.09
N LEU A 167 9.33 5.58 -12.16
CA LEU A 167 9.81 6.41 -13.28
C LEU A 167 11.33 6.38 -13.34
N GLY A 168 12.03 6.53 -12.22
CA GLY A 168 13.48 6.44 -12.16
C GLY A 168 14.04 5.10 -12.67
N ILE A 169 13.34 3.99 -12.38
CA ILE A 169 13.69 2.67 -12.90
C ILE A 169 13.53 2.65 -14.43
N LEU A 170 12.40 3.09 -14.95
CA LEU A 170 12.14 3.14 -16.39
C LEU A 170 13.16 4.02 -17.13
N GLU A 171 13.49 5.19 -16.59
CA GLU A 171 14.50 6.08 -17.17
C GLU A 171 15.86 5.39 -17.32
N VAL A 172 16.29 4.65 -16.28
CA VAL A 172 17.57 3.92 -16.33
C VAL A 172 17.54 2.77 -17.33
N GLU A 173 16.45 2.02 -17.41
CA GLU A 173 16.31 0.90 -18.35
C GLU A 173 16.32 1.37 -19.81
N GLU A 174 15.81 2.57 -20.08
CA GLU A 174 15.88 3.20 -21.40
C GLU A 174 17.19 3.98 -21.66
N GLY A 175 18.15 3.90 -20.73
CA GLY A 175 19.47 4.50 -20.89
C GLY A 175 19.59 5.96 -20.43
N ARG A 176 18.49 6.58 -20.02
CA ARG A 176 18.46 7.96 -19.50
C ARG A 176 18.90 8.01 -18.02
N ARG A 177 20.18 7.66 -17.79
CA ARG A 177 20.74 7.47 -16.44
C ARG A 177 20.74 8.72 -15.56
N LEU A 178 20.87 9.91 -16.15
CA LEU A 178 20.92 11.17 -15.39
C LEU A 178 19.53 11.57 -14.90
N GLU A 179 18.51 11.33 -15.70
CA GLU A 179 17.11 11.51 -15.36
C GLU A 179 16.72 10.56 -14.22
N GLY A 180 17.05 9.26 -14.35
CA GLY A 180 16.83 8.29 -13.28
C GLY A 180 17.56 8.65 -11.99
N LEU A 181 18.81 9.14 -12.08
CA LEU A 181 19.57 9.63 -10.93
C LEU A 181 18.88 10.80 -10.22
N SER A 182 18.29 11.72 -10.99
CA SER A 182 17.52 12.85 -10.44
C SER A 182 16.30 12.37 -9.69
N LEU A 183 15.53 11.45 -10.27
CA LEU A 183 14.32 10.89 -9.66
C LEU A 183 14.64 10.11 -8.39
N PHE A 184 15.67 9.27 -8.36
CA PHE A 184 16.03 8.54 -7.14
C PHE A 184 16.53 9.47 -6.01
N ARG A 185 17.12 10.61 -6.32
CA ARG A 185 17.46 11.62 -5.31
C ARG A 185 16.19 12.24 -4.73
N GLN A 186 15.23 12.60 -5.57
CA GLN A 186 13.93 13.10 -5.11
C GLN A 186 13.21 12.07 -4.23
N VAL A 187 13.31 10.75 -4.54
CA VAL A 187 12.82 9.70 -3.64
C VAL A 187 13.48 9.80 -2.26
N LEU A 188 14.80 9.97 -2.19
CA LEU A 188 15.51 10.08 -0.91
C LEU A 188 15.14 11.36 -0.14
N ASP A 189 14.87 12.46 -0.85
CA ASP A 189 14.46 13.74 -0.25
C ASP A 189 13.08 13.65 0.44
N GLN A 190 12.23 12.66 0.10
CA GLN A 190 10.95 12.37 0.75
C GLN A 190 11.09 11.53 2.04
N GLU A 191 12.30 11.12 2.40
CA GLU A 191 12.59 10.29 3.58
C GLU A 191 11.68 9.05 3.71
N PRO A 192 11.50 8.23 2.66
CA PRO A 192 10.67 7.03 2.74
C PRO A 192 11.27 6.02 3.72
N GLY A 193 10.54 4.94 4.03
CA GLY A 193 11.05 3.86 4.88
C GLY A 193 12.40 3.30 4.40
N LEU A 194 13.22 2.77 5.33
CA LEU A 194 14.60 2.35 5.08
C LEU A 194 14.77 1.39 3.90
N GLU A 195 13.80 0.50 3.65
CA GLU A 195 13.84 -0.42 2.52
C GLU A 195 13.84 0.31 1.17
N VAL A 196 13.00 1.36 1.04
CA VAL A 196 12.92 2.18 -0.16
C VAL A 196 14.16 3.06 -0.30
N GLN A 197 14.65 3.61 0.79
CA GLN A 197 15.92 4.36 0.78
C GLN A 197 17.09 3.48 0.33
N ALA A 198 17.16 2.24 0.82
CA ALA A 198 18.19 1.29 0.42
C ALA A 198 18.08 0.95 -1.08
N GLN A 199 16.86 0.75 -1.58
CA GLN A 199 16.63 0.54 -3.01
C GLN A 199 17.10 1.73 -3.84
N ALA A 200 16.73 2.95 -3.48
CA ALA A 200 17.14 4.16 -4.19
C ALA A 200 18.67 4.34 -4.15
N ASN A 201 19.31 4.13 -2.99
CA ASN A 201 20.76 4.19 -2.85
C ASN A 201 21.47 3.12 -3.68
N TYR A 202 20.96 1.89 -3.74
CA TYR A 202 21.47 0.84 -4.60
C TYR A 202 21.42 1.27 -6.08
N ARG A 203 20.24 1.76 -6.55
CA ARG A 203 20.06 2.22 -7.93
C ARG A 203 20.97 3.39 -8.29
N ILE A 204 21.16 4.35 -7.38
CA ILE A 204 22.13 5.44 -7.56
C ILE A 204 23.57 4.89 -7.66
N GLY A 205 23.90 3.89 -6.85
CA GLY A 205 25.17 3.19 -6.90
C GLY A 205 25.43 2.56 -8.26
N GLU A 206 24.46 1.81 -8.80
CA GLU A 206 24.53 1.23 -10.16
C GLU A 206 24.78 2.30 -11.24
N ILE A 207 24.07 3.42 -11.18
CA ILE A 207 24.26 4.52 -12.12
C ILE A 207 25.69 5.08 -12.03
N TYR A 208 26.22 5.29 -10.83
CA TYR A 208 27.57 5.81 -10.67
C TYR A 208 28.66 4.83 -11.14
N VAL A 209 28.43 3.52 -11.03
CA VAL A 209 29.32 2.52 -11.65
C VAL A 209 29.31 2.69 -13.18
N ALA A 210 28.12 2.73 -13.76
CA ALA A 210 27.97 2.91 -15.21
C ALA A 210 28.56 4.23 -15.73
N LEU A 211 28.65 5.26 -14.88
CA LEU A 211 29.30 6.54 -15.20
C LEU A 211 30.81 6.57 -14.87
N GLY A 212 31.42 5.46 -14.47
CA GLY A 212 32.83 5.37 -14.08
C GLY A 212 33.20 6.11 -12.78
N LYS A 213 32.21 6.51 -11.97
CA LYS A 213 32.41 7.26 -10.74
C LYS A 213 32.46 6.33 -9.50
N ARG A 214 33.48 5.44 -9.49
CA ARG A 214 33.63 4.33 -8.53
C ARG A 214 33.50 4.76 -7.06
N GLU A 215 34.14 5.84 -6.64
CA GLU A 215 34.09 6.30 -5.24
C GLU A 215 32.68 6.73 -4.82
N ARG A 216 31.94 7.39 -5.74
CA ARG A 216 30.55 7.76 -5.47
C ARG A 216 29.67 6.53 -5.39
N ALA A 217 29.83 5.58 -6.30
CA ALA A 217 29.12 4.31 -6.28
C ALA A 217 29.31 3.59 -4.93
N ILE A 218 30.55 3.44 -4.48
CA ILE A 218 30.88 2.80 -3.20
C ILE A 218 30.16 3.46 -2.03
N ARG A 219 30.08 4.79 -2.00
CA ARG A 219 29.37 5.50 -0.91
C ARG A 219 27.89 5.14 -0.86
N TYR A 220 27.19 5.22 -2.00
CA TYR A 220 25.75 4.91 -2.05
C TYR A 220 25.46 3.43 -1.75
N LEU A 221 26.25 2.51 -2.31
CA LEU A 221 26.10 1.08 -2.02
C LEU A 221 26.34 0.76 -0.53
N LYS A 222 27.37 1.37 0.11
CA LYS A 222 27.58 1.22 1.55
C LYS A 222 26.41 1.76 2.38
N THR A 223 25.81 2.87 1.96
CA THR A 223 24.61 3.42 2.63
C THR A 223 23.46 2.42 2.55
N ALA A 224 23.20 1.80 1.40
CA ALA A 224 22.16 0.79 1.26
C ALA A 224 22.39 -0.44 2.14
N VAL A 225 23.65 -0.91 2.28
CA VAL A 225 24.02 -2.01 3.20
C VAL A 225 23.68 -1.65 4.66
N VAL A 226 24.04 -0.42 5.07
CA VAL A 226 23.80 0.04 6.46
C VAL A 226 22.30 0.21 6.76
N GLN A 227 21.53 0.66 5.79
CA GLN A 227 20.09 0.90 5.95
C GLN A 227 19.29 -0.40 6.11
N THR A 228 19.66 -1.46 5.39
CA THR A 228 18.95 -2.75 5.41
C THR A 228 19.92 -3.92 5.45
N PRO A 229 20.67 -4.12 6.58
CA PRO A 229 21.60 -5.23 6.70
C PRO A 229 20.83 -6.57 6.55
N GLY A 230 21.26 -7.42 5.61
CA GLY A 230 20.58 -8.69 5.33
C GLY A 230 19.25 -8.57 4.58
N GLY A 231 18.76 -7.37 4.33
CA GLY A 231 17.62 -7.11 3.46
C GLY A 231 18.00 -7.24 1.98
N PRO A 232 16.99 -7.33 1.07
CA PRO A 232 17.24 -7.58 -0.36
C PRO A 232 18.21 -6.58 -1.00
N TRP A 233 18.08 -5.29 -0.68
CA TRP A 233 18.91 -4.23 -1.26
C TRP A 233 20.26 -4.11 -0.58
N GLY A 234 20.33 -4.39 0.72
CA GLY A 234 21.60 -4.49 1.45
C GLY A 234 22.48 -5.60 0.90
N VAL A 235 21.92 -6.81 0.74
CA VAL A 235 22.63 -7.98 0.18
C VAL A 235 23.12 -7.70 -1.24
N LYS A 236 22.25 -7.22 -2.12
CA LYS A 236 22.65 -6.84 -3.50
C LYS A 236 23.75 -5.79 -3.52
N SER A 237 23.69 -4.81 -2.62
CA SER A 237 24.70 -3.76 -2.52
C SER A 237 26.04 -4.32 -2.04
N GLU A 238 26.03 -5.27 -1.10
CA GLU A 238 27.25 -5.93 -0.62
C GLU A 238 27.91 -6.79 -1.71
N GLU A 239 27.12 -7.58 -2.43
CA GLU A 239 27.57 -8.33 -3.61
C GLU A 239 28.22 -7.41 -4.63
N TYR A 240 27.57 -6.29 -4.94
CA TYR A 240 28.09 -5.33 -5.92
C TYR A 240 29.37 -4.64 -5.45
N LEU A 241 29.47 -4.31 -4.15
CA LEU A 241 30.71 -3.78 -3.56
C LEU A 241 31.89 -4.76 -3.68
N ASN A 242 31.64 -6.07 -3.57
CA ASN A 242 32.67 -7.08 -3.74
C ASN A 242 33.20 -7.14 -5.18
N LEU A 243 32.35 -6.88 -6.18
CA LEU A 243 32.77 -6.78 -7.59
C LEU A 243 33.60 -5.51 -7.88
N LEU A 244 33.49 -4.51 -7.05
CA LEU A 244 34.20 -3.24 -7.19
C LEU A 244 35.56 -3.22 -6.45
N ARG A 245 35.94 -4.28 -5.74
CA ARG A 245 37.25 -4.40 -5.08
C ARG A 245 38.33 -4.76 -6.09
#